data_1670445847a6b158d70f6c274dbb8452
#
_entry.id   1670445847a6b158d70f6c274dbb8452
#
_cell.length_a   1.000
_cell.length_b   1.000
_cell.length_c   1.000
_cell.angle_alpha   90.00
_cell.angle_beta   90.00
_cell.angle_gamma   90.00
#
_symmetry.space_group_name_H-M   'P 1'
#
loop_
_entity.id
_entity.type
_entity.pdbx_description
1 polymer ?
#
loop_
_entity_poly.entity_id
_entity_poly.type
_entity_poly.pdbx_seq_one_letter_code
_entity_poly.pdbx_strand_id
1 'polypeptide(L)'
;PEKQIYTCFSCGASGNVFTFVADFEKISFTEAVRLLGEKVGINIGTNISVSNKKDEYFDIYSTANKFYQNSLFTNLGKNAIEYLDKRHIDKDTIKKFGIGLSIQKVSLTEYLINKKYSIDKLVDVGLTNENGHDIFINRIMFPIYDLSGNPVAFSGRIYNTKDTAKYVNTKETDKFKKGKILYNYHIAKEYLKKNDSVIIMEGQMDVIRASTVGIDNCIATMGTALTREHKSIIRNMANNVVLCFDGDAAGEKATISAIELLEDTGVNIKIVRLPDNLDPDEYILKNGKDSFLAQINNASNLIDYKMEILKKNKDFGNIKDISSYVNSALKELINEKDNIIVELNLKKLSDNFNIDYETIKDKYNKLIKNKKEVVRDIKPKKTYNKYGMAENYLIYYMLKNEKVLNMVDGNEKRVIGVL
;
A
#
# COMPACT_ATOMS: atom_id res chain seq x y z
N PRO A 1 -5.15 -13.76 28.38
CA PRO A 1 -6.24 -12.92 28.89
C PRO A 1 -5.72 -11.66 29.58
N GLU A 2 -4.63 -11.76 30.37
CA GLU A 2 -4.13 -10.63 31.17
C GLU A 2 -3.72 -9.40 30.31
N LYS A 3 -3.21 -9.62 29.10
CA LYS A 3 -2.78 -8.53 28.21
C LYS A 3 -3.89 -7.96 27.33
N GLN A 4 -5.06 -8.59 27.26
CA GLN A 4 -6.22 -8.18 26.45
C GLN A 4 -5.86 -7.79 24.99
N ILE A 5 -4.94 -8.53 24.39
CA ILE A 5 -4.50 -8.33 23.01
C ILE A 5 -4.77 -9.57 22.17
N TYR A 6 -5.06 -9.36 20.89
CA TYR A 6 -5.14 -10.42 19.88
C TYR A 6 -3.99 -10.27 18.87
N THR A 7 -3.65 -11.37 18.21
CA THR A 7 -2.74 -11.39 17.07
C THR A 7 -3.22 -12.46 16.10
N CYS A 8 -3.51 -12.07 14.87
CA CYS A 8 -3.85 -12.99 13.79
C CYS A 8 -2.57 -13.47 13.10
N PHE A 9 -2.26 -14.76 13.19
CA PHE A 9 -1.06 -15.32 12.57
C PHE A 9 -1.16 -15.44 11.04
N SER A 10 -2.38 -15.40 10.49
CA SER A 10 -2.62 -15.45 9.05
C SER A 10 -2.35 -14.10 8.37
N CYS A 11 -2.80 -12.98 8.96
CA CYS A 11 -2.71 -11.66 8.35
C CYS A 11 -1.84 -10.66 9.11
N GLY A 12 -1.28 -11.04 10.27
CA GLY A 12 -0.45 -10.17 11.11
C GLY A 12 -1.23 -9.09 11.88
N ALA A 13 -2.57 -9.01 11.74
CA ALA A 13 -3.38 -8.06 12.49
C ALA A 13 -3.25 -8.33 14.00
N SER A 14 -2.99 -7.30 14.77
CA SER A 14 -2.83 -7.41 16.23
C SER A 14 -3.31 -6.13 16.91
N GLY A 15 -3.80 -6.27 18.13
CA GLY A 15 -4.28 -5.15 18.92
C GLY A 15 -5.14 -5.58 20.10
N ASN A 16 -5.89 -4.65 20.66
CA ASN A 16 -6.88 -4.91 21.71
C ASN A 16 -8.30 -5.00 21.12
N VAL A 17 -9.29 -5.19 21.96
CA VAL A 17 -10.71 -5.29 21.52
C VAL A 17 -11.17 -4.05 20.76
N PHE A 18 -10.72 -2.86 21.11
CA PHE A 18 -11.09 -1.62 20.42
C PHE A 18 -10.48 -1.55 19.02
N THR A 19 -9.21 -1.95 18.89
CA THR A 19 -8.55 -2.06 17.59
C THR A 19 -9.23 -3.11 16.73
N PHE A 20 -9.60 -4.27 17.31
CA PHE A 20 -10.32 -5.31 16.58
C PHE A 20 -11.65 -4.80 16.01
N VAL A 21 -12.45 -4.11 16.83
CA VAL A 21 -13.74 -3.56 16.38
C VAL A 21 -13.55 -2.44 15.35
N ALA A 22 -12.55 -1.58 15.55
CA ALA A 22 -12.24 -0.53 14.58
C ALA A 22 -11.89 -1.12 13.20
N ASP A 23 -11.05 -2.15 13.15
CA ASP A 23 -10.62 -2.81 11.93
C ASP A 23 -11.78 -3.62 11.29
N PHE A 24 -12.57 -4.33 12.11
CA PHE A 24 -13.66 -5.17 11.64
C PHE A 24 -14.84 -4.36 11.09
N GLU A 25 -15.26 -3.32 11.81
CA GLU A 25 -16.37 -2.45 11.42
C GLU A 25 -15.93 -1.34 10.44
N LYS A 26 -14.62 -1.24 10.15
CA LYS A 26 -14.02 -0.19 9.31
C LYS A 26 -14.33 1.23 9.82
N ILE A 27 -14.35 1.40 11.13
CA ILE A 27 -14.60 2.67 11.82
C ILE A 27 -13.35 3.17 12.53
N SER A 28 -13.36 4.43 12.96
CA SER A 28 -12.23 4.99 13.74
C SER A 28 -12.13 4.33 15.12
N PHE A 29 -10.93 4.34 15.72
CA PHE A 29 -10.72 3.84 17.08
C PHE A 29 -11.67 4.52 18.09
N THR A 30 -11.90 5.81 17.95
CA THR A 30 -12.82 6.58 18.83
C THR A 30 -14.27 6.11 18.67
N GLU A 31 -14.70 5.84 17.45
CA GLU A 31 -16.03 5.29 17.19
C GLU A 31 -16.17 3.87 17.73
N ALA A 32 -15.13 3.04 17.60
CA ALA A 32 -15.13 1.69 18.19
C ALA A 32 -15.22 1.74 19.73
N VAL A 33 -14.49 2.67 20.37
CA VAL A 33 -14.57 2.89 21.82
C VAL A 33 -16.00 3.31 22.23
N ARG A 34 -16.63 4.21 21.49
CA ARG A 34 -17.99 4.65 21.73
C ARG A 34 -19.00 3.50 21.56
N LEU A 35 -18.90 2.78 20.44
CA LEU A 35 -19.76 1.64 20.14
C LEU A 35 -19.69 0.58 21.23
N LEU A 36 -18.50 0.25 21.70
CA LEU A 36 -18.31 -0.71 22.77
C LEU A 36 -18.79 -0.17 24.13
N GLY A 37 -18.58 1.12 24.40
CA GLY A 37 -19.09 1.79 25.60
C GLY A 37 -20.61 1.76 25.66
N GLU A 38 -21.30 2.09 24.58
CA GLU A 38 -22.75 2.02 24.46
C GLU A 38 -23.27 0.60 24.70
N LYS A 39 -22.59 -0.43 24.14
CA LYS A 39 -22.97 -1.85 24.35
C LYS A 39 -22.87 -2.31 25.80
N VAL A 40 -21.98 -1.75 26.60
CA VAL A 40 -21.82 -2.10 28.03
C VAL A 40 -22.51 -1.09 28.97
N GLY A 41 -23.32 -0.17 28.44
CA GLY A 41 -24.06 0.83 29.21
C GLY A 41 -23.19 1.95 29.80
N ILE A 42 -21.97 2.10 29.32
CA ILE A 42 -21.07 3.19 29.69
C ILE A 42 -21.28 4.32 28.68
N ASN A 43 -21.94 5.39 29.12
CA ASN A 43 -22.08 6.58 28.29
C ASN A 43 -20.73 7.30 28.20
N ILE A 44 -19.98 7.03 27.15
CA ILE A 44 -18.76 7.71 26.83
C ILE A 44 -19.19 9.03 26.15
N GLY A 45 -19.36 10.07 26.94
CA GLY A 45 -19.82 11.38 26.46
C GLY A 45 -18.99 11.87 25.26
N THR A 46 -19.58 12.73 24.47
CA THR A 46 -18.99 13.35 23.26
C THR A 46 -17.68 14.14 23.54
N ASN A 47 -17.32 14.29 24.81
CA ASN A 47 -16.09 14.90 25.28
C ASN A 47 -15.11 13.82 25.80
N ILE A 48 -14.75 12.84 24.98
CA ILE A 48 -13.41 12.30 25.13
C ILE A 48 -12.50 13.40 24.61
N SER A 49 -12.15 14.35 25.47
CA SER A 49 -10.89 15.02 25.32
C SER A 49 -9.82 13.94 25.48
N VAL A 50 -9.53 13.17 24.39
CA VAL A 50 -8.16 12.75 24.17
C VAL A 50 -7.39 14.00 24.52
N SER A 51 -6.57 13.95 25.58
CA SER A 51 -5.73 15.09 25.94
C SER A 51 -5.06 15.52 24.66
N ASN A 52 -5.58 16.56 24.04
CA ASN A 52 -5.01 17.22 22.88
C ASN A 52 -3.76 17.97 23.37
N LYS A 53 -2.80 17.28 23.96
CA LYS A 53 -1.42 17.62 23.70
C LYS A 53 -1.26 17.26 22.22
N LYS A 54 -1.53 18.25 21.34
CA LYS A 54 -1.12 18.18 19.94
C LYS A 54 0.29 17.62 19.98
N ASP A 55 0.49 16.46 19.36
CA ASP A 55 1.83 15.89 19.27
C ASP A 55 2.70 16.96 18.60
N GLU A 56 3.62 17.52 19.35
CA GLU A 56 4.43 18.65 18.92
C GLU A 56 5.17 18.37 17.62
N TYR A 57 5.49 17.10 17.36
CA TYR A 57 6.09 16.67 16.09
C TYR A 57 5.17 16.92 14.89
N PHE A 58 3.87 16.62 15.01
CA PHE A 58 2.90 16.93 13.95
C PHE A 58 2.73 18.44 13.76
N ASP A 59 2.80 19.23 14.83
CA ASP A 59 2.73 20.68 14.74
C ASP A 59 3.96 21.27 14.03
N ILE A 60 5.17 20.74 14.32
CA ILE A 60 6.41 21.08 13.61
C ILE A 60 6.28 20.78 12.11
N TYR A 61 5.89 19.56 11.73
CA TYR A 61 5.73 19.20 10.31
C TYR A 61 4.66 20.05 9.61
N SER A 62 3.54 20.30 10.28
CA SER A 62 2.46 21.14 9.75
C SER A 62 2.90 22.59 9.54
N THR A 63 3.67 23.13 10.50
CA THR A 63 4.24 24.47 10.41
C THR A 63 5.29 24.57 9.31
N ALA A 64 6.17 23.56 9.19
CA ALA A 64 7.14 23.48 8.11
C ALA A 64 6.47 23.36 6.73
N ASN A 65 5.40 22.57 6.62
CA ASN A 65 4.65 22.45 5.37
C ASN A 65 4.04 23.79 4.93
N LYS A 66 3.43 24.53 5.84
CA LYS A 66 2.90 25.88 5.57
C LYS A 66 4.00 26.84 5.16
N PHE A 67 5.16 26.78 5.81
CA PHE A 67 6.32 27.58 5.44
C PHE A 67 6.78 27.29 4.01
N TYR A 68 6.94 26.03 3.64
CA TYR A 68 7.34 25.66 2.27
C TYR A 68 6.29 26.06 1.23
N GLN A 69 5.00 25.88 1.51
CA GLN A 69 3.94 26.32 0.61
C GLN A 69 3.97 27.81 0.39
N ASN A 70 4.08 28.61 1.47
CA ASN A 70 4.19 30.06 1.37
C ASN A 70 5.42 30.49 0.57
N SER A 71 6.57 29.84 0.80
CA SER A 71 7.82 30.11 0.09
C SER A 71 7.70 29.94 -1.42
N LEU A 72 6.94 28.94 -1.88
CA LEU A 72 6.71 28.67 -3.28
C LEU A 72 6.01 29.84 -4.01
N PHE A 73 5.07 30.50 -3.34
CA PHE A 73 4.30 31.61 -3.94
C PHE A 73 4.92 33.00 -3.72
N THR A 74 6.16 33.07 -3.23
CA THR A 74 6.93 34.32 -3.19
C THR A 74 7.63 34.59 -4.53
N ASN A 75 8.18 35.79 -4.68
CA ASN A 75 9.00 36.14 -5.84
C ASN A 75 10.21 35.18 -6.04
N LEU A 76 10.72 34.60 -4.94
CA LEU A 76 11.82 33.65 -4.97
C LEU A 76 11.40 32.26 -5.52
N GLY A 77 10.11 31.96 -5.51
CA GLY A 77 9.58 30.68 -6.01
C GLY A 77 9.26 30.66 -7.53
N LYS A 78 9.43 31.77 -8.24
CA LYS A 78 9.06 31.90 -9.66
C LYS A 78 9.60 30.78 -10.53
N ASN A 79 10.90 30.47 -10.43
CA ASN A 79 11.52 29.40 -11.21
C ASN A 79 10.99 27.99 -10.87
N ALA A 80 10.62 27.76 -9.60
CA ALA A 80 10.01 26.50 -9.18
C ALA A 80 8.59 26.36 -9.71
N ILE A 81 7.81 27.43 -9.74
CA ILE A 81 6.48 27.47 -10.36
C ILE A 81 6.60 27.19 -11.87
N GLU A 82 7.51 27.87 -12.58
CA GLU A 82 7.75 27.63 -14.01
C GLU A 82 8.15 26.17 -14.27
N TYR A 83 8.93 25.56 -13.39
CA TYR A 83 9.26 24.14 -13.49
C TYR A 83 8.03 23.24 -13.33
N LEU A 84 7.15 23.53 -12.35
CA LEU A 84 5.91 22.79 -12.12
C LEU A 84 4.94 22.96 -13.29
N ASP A 85 4.80 24.18 -13.82
CA ASP A 85 3.96 24.47 -14.99
C ASP A 85 4.43 23.71 -16.22
N LYS A 86 5.75 23.67 -16.50
CA LYS A 86 6.33 22.84 -17.58
C LYS A 86 6.05 21.35 -17.41
N ARG A 87 5.80 20.91 -16.20
CA ARG A 87 5.38 19.55 -15.89
C ARG A 87 3.85 19.43 -15.77
N HIS A 88 3.09 20.41 -16.23
CA HIS A 88 1.62 20.44 -16.19
C HIS A 88 1.04 20.16 -14.80
N ILE A 89 1.71 20.65 -13.75
CA ILE A 89 1.23 20.63 -12.37
C ILE A 89 0.69 22.02 -12.05
N ASP A 90 -0.62 22.16 -12.09
CA ASP A 90 -1.32 23.41 -11.89
C ASP A 90 -1.42 23.83 -10.43
N LYS A 91 -1.93 25.05 -10.19
CA LYS A 91 -2.07 25.61 -8.82
C LYS A 91 -3.00 24.78 -7.94
N ASP A 92 -4.02 24.16 -8.49
CA ASP A 92 -4.98 23.37 -7.70
C ASP A 92 -4.34 22.06 -7.27
N THR A 93 -3.57 21.42 -8.14
CA THR A 93 -2.75 20.25 -7.82
C THR A 93 -1.67 20.61 -6.77
N ILE A 94 -0.98 21.76 -6.92
CA ILE A 94 -0.01 22.24 -5.93
C ILE A 94 -0.65 22.35 -4.55
N LYS A 95 -1.83 22.97 -4.46
CA LYS A 95 -2.57 23.11 -3.19
C LYS A 95 -3.05 21.75 -2.65
N LYS A 96 -3.60 20.91 -3.53
CA LYS A 96 -4.14 19.58 -3.17
C LYS A 96 -3.07 18.71 -2.51
N PHE A 97 -1.87 18.67 -3.07
CA PHE A 97 -0.76 17.88 -2.54
C PHE A 97 0.11 18.63 -1.53
N GLY A 98 -0.18 19.91 -1.24
CA GLY A 98 0.59 20.73 -0.30
C GLY A 98 2.03 20.97 -0.75
N ILE A 99 2.27 21.03 -2.09
CA ILE A 99 3.60 21.21 -2.66
C ILE A 99 4.15 22.60 -2.27
N GLY A 100 5.42 22.62 -1.88
CA GLY A 100 6.10 23.82 -1.43
C GLY A 100 7.50 23.97 -2.00
N LEU A 101 8.27 24.91 -1.45
CA LEU A 101 9.64 25.19 -1.86
C LEU A 101 10.52 25.47 -0.67
N SER A 102 11.66 24.80 -0.61
CA SER A 102 12.76 25.13 0.28
C SER A 102 13.73 26.08 -0.47
N ILE A 103 14.09 27.19 0.15
CA ILE A 103 14.92 28.22 -0.44
C ILE A 103 16.14 28.48 0.45
N GLN A 104 17.34 28.40 -0.13
CA GLN A 104 18.58 28.59 0.63
C GLN A 104 18.66 29.93 1.38
N LYS A 105 18.07 31.00 0.82
CA LYS A 105 18.10 32.34 1.40
C LYS A 105 17.13 32.54 2.57
N VAL A 106 16.25 31.58 2.85
CA VAL A 106 15.20 31.67 3.88
C VAL A 106 15.20 30.37 4.68
N SER A 107 15.83 30.40 5.85
CA SER A 107 16.00 29.21 6.69
C SER A 107 14.71 28.80 7.37
N LEU A 108 14.30 27.54 7.14
CA LEU A 108 13.22 26.90 7.88
C LEU A 108 13.58 26.77 9.37
N THR A 109 14.84 26.37 9.65
CA THR A 109 15.32 26.18 11.02
C THR A 109 15.18 27.46 11.84
N GLU A 110 15.65 28.61 11.33
CA GLU A 110 15.49 29.92 12.00
C GLU A 110 14.01 30.26 12.20
N TYR A 111 13.17 30.02 11.19
CA TYR A 111 11.73 30.27 11.30
C TYR A 111 11.10 29.45 12.42
N LEU A 112 11.44 28.13 12.50
CA LEU A 112 10.88 27.24 13.53
C LEU A 112 11.41 27.57 14.93
N ILE A 113 12.69 27.97 15.08
CA ILE A 113 13.25 28.43 16.35
C ILE A 113 12.51 29.70 16.81
N ASN A 114 12.23 30.64 15.92
CA ASN A 114 11.43 31.85 16.23
C ASN A 114 9.98 31.50 16.65
N LYS A 115 9.46 30.36 16.22
CA LYS A 115 8.19 29.77 16.68
C LYS A 115 8.31 29.03 18.02
N LYS A 116 9.47 29.04 18.65
CA LYS A 116 9.77 28.42 19.96
C LYS A 116 9.91 26.89 19.95
N TYR A 117 10.14 26.28 18.79
CA TYR A 117 10.53 24.88 18.75
C TYR A 117 12.01 24.74 19.09
N SER A 118 12.37 23.69 19.87
CA SER A 118 13.77 23.41 20.20
C SER A 118 14.52 22.77 19.03
N ILE A 119 15.81 23.09 18.93
CA ILE A 119 16.66 22.55 17.86
C ILE A 119 16.70 21.02 17.87
N ASP A 120 16.75 20.40 19.05
CA ASP A 120 16.79 18.93 19.21
C ASP A 120 15.58 18.30 18.54
N LYS A 121 14.37 18.85 18.74
CA LYS A 121 13.16 18.37 18.08
C LYS A 121 13.19 18.54 16.56
N LEU A 122 13.80 19.63 16.07
CA LEU A 122 13.98 19.84 14.63
C LEU A 122 14.94 18.82 14.00
N VAL A 123 15.94 18.40 14.77
CA VAL A 123 16.87 17.30 14.39
C VAL A 123 16.15 15.96 14.43
N ASP A 124 15.34 15.69 15.47
CA ASP A 124 14.57 14.47 15.62
C ASP A 124 13.60 14.25 14.44
N VAL A 125 12.89 15.29 14.03
CA VAL A 125 11.97 15.23 12.87
C VAL A 125 12.69 15.27 11.52
N GLY A 126 14.03 15.39 11.49
CA GLY A 126 14.82 15.35 10.27
C GLY A 126 14.61 16.55 9.34
N LEU A 127 14.33 17.72 9.87
CA LEU A 127 14.25 18.99 9.13
C LEU A 127 15.54 19.79 9.21
N THR A 128 16.29 19.62 10.31
CA THR A 128 17.52 20.31 10.63
C THR A 128 18.60 19.27 10.93
N ASN A 129 19.85 19.54 10.58
CA ASN A 129 20.99 18.69 10.97
C ASN A 129 21.54 19.10 12.36
N GLU A 130 22.46 18.31 12.90
CA GLU A 130 23.07 18.54 14.22
C GLU A 130 23.81 19.89 14.32
N ASN A 131 24.22 20.44 13.19
CA ASN A 131 24.89 21.75 13.11
C ASN A 131 23.89 22.94 13.01
N GLY A 132 22.58 22.68 13.08
CA GLY A 132 21.56 23.72 13.00
C GLY A 132 21.25 24.19 11.57
N HIS A 133 21.60 23.44 10.55
CA HIS A 133 21.32 23.79 9.15
C HIS A 133 20.13 23.00 8.60
N ASP A 134 19.37 23.63 7.71
CA ASP A 134 18.27 22.99 6.98
C ASP A 134 18.76 21.79 6.17
N ILE A 135 18.03 20.68 6.23
CA ILE A 135 18.32 19.45 5.44
C ILE A 135 17.96 19.68 3.97
N PHE A 136 16.88 20.41 3.69
CA PHE A 136 16.41 20.64 2.33
C PHE A 136 16.78 22.05 1.88
N ILE A 137 17.52 22.13 0.77
CA ILE A 137 18.00 23.40 0.21
C ILE A 137 17.69 23.45 -1.27
N ASN A 138 17.03 24.51 -1.74
CA ASN A 138 16.67 24.75 -3.14
C ASN A 138 15.95 23.55 -3.80
N ARG A 139 14.90 23.03 -3.11
CA ARG A 139 14.14 21.87 -3.57
C ARG A 139 12.64 22.16 -3.58
N ILE A 140 11.93 21.64 -4.57
CA ILE A 140 10.48 21.53 -4.50
C ILE A 140 10.15 20.47 -3.46
N MET A 141 9.29 20.82 -2.51
CA MET A 141 8.97 20.04 -1.34
C MET A 141 7.62 19.35 -1.50
N PHE A 142 7.61 18.05 -1.33
CA PHE A 142 6.42 17.22 -1.34
C PHE A 142 6.21 16.67 0.07
N PRO A 143 5.14 17.06 0.77
CA PRO A 143 4.85 16.52 2.09
C PRO A 143 4.42 15.06 1.98
N ILE A 144 4.83 14.27 2.95
CA ILE A 144 4.45 12.88 3.12
C ILE A 144 3.53 12.82 4.33
N TYR A 145 2.35 12.23 4.15
CA TYR A 145 1.31 12.16 5.16
C TYR A 145 1.19 10.76 5.74
N ASP A 146 0.85 10.66 7.02
CA ASP A 146 0.44 9.40 7.63
C ASP A 146 -0.96 8.97 7.15
N LEU A 147 -1.43 7.81 7.63
CA LEU A 147 -2.74 7.28 7.26
C LEU A 147 -3.92 8.14 7.74
N SER A 148 -3.67 9.04 8.69
CA SER A 148 -4.64 9.99 9.24
C SER A 148 -4.62 11.35 8.52
N GLY A 149 -3.67 11.58 7.61
CA GLY A 149 -3.51 12.83 6.88
C GLY A 149 -2.69 13.89 7.61
N ASN A 150 -1.89 13.50 8.62
CA ASN A 150 -0.93 14.40 9.24
C ASN A 150 0.40 14.38 8.46
N PRO A 151 1.03 15.52 8.16
CA PRO A 151 2.36 15.52 7.57
C PRO A 151 3.38 14.96 8.57
N VAL A 152 4.21 14.02 8.13
CA VAL A 152 5.19 13.31 8.97
C VAL A 152 6.59 13.28 8.37
N ALA A 153 6.75 13.72 7.13
CA ALA A 153 8.01 13.79 6.43
C ALA A 153 7.89 14.66 5.17
N PHE A 154 9.01 14.84 4.49
CA PHE A 154 9.07 15.51 3.20
C PHE A 154 9.98 14.75 2.23
N SER A 155 9.65 14.88 0.93
CA SER A 155 10.52 14.54 -0.18
C SER A 155 10.87 15.82 -0.93
N GLY A 156 12.15 16.11 -1.07
CA GLY A 156 12.64 17.31 -1.75
C GLY A 156 13.24 17.00 -3.11
N ARG A 157 12.65 17.49 -4.21
CA ARG A 157 13.13 17.30 -5.59
C ARG A 157 13.92 18.51 -6.08
N ILE A 158 15.07 18.26 -6.72
CA ILE A 158 15.80 19.33 -7.42
C ILE A 158 15.02 19.80 -8.65
N TYR A 159 15.13 21.09 -8.99
CA TYR A 159 14.47 21.67 -10.16
C TYR A 159 15.39 22.57 -11.03
N ASN A 160 16.54 23.00 -10.50
CA ASN A 160 17.42 23.96 -11.14
C ASN A 160 18.92 23.60 -11.12
N THR A 161 19.31 22.46 -10.54
CA THR A 161 20.69 21.99 -10.47
C THR A 161 20.82 20.55 -10.95
N LYS A 162 22.04 20.16 -11.45
CA LYS A 162 22.33 18.80 -11.93
C LYS A 162 23.24 18.01 -11.00
N ASP A 163 23.82 18.65 -9.97
CA ASP A 163 24.95 18.11 -9.22
C ASP A 163 24.59 17.40 -7.92
N THR A 164 23.29 17.16 -7.69
CA THR A 164 22.83 16.52 -6.45
C THR A 164 21.80 15.43 -6.74
N ALA A 165 21.57 14.56 -5.76
CA ALA A 165 20.55 13.52 -5.86
C ALA A 165 19.19 14.12 -6.27
N LYS A 166 18.54 13.54 -7.31
CA LYS A 166 17.23 13.97 -7.86
C LYS A 166 16.19 14.17 -6.75
N TYR A 167 16.15 13.25 -5.79
CA TYR A 167 15.31 13.31 -4.61
C TYR A 167 16.13 13.13 -3.33
N VAL A 168 15.76 13.89 -2.29
CA VAL A 168 16.18 13.67 -0.91
C VAL A 168 14.91 13.52 -0.08
N ASN A 169 14.83 12.48 0.72
CA ASN A 169 13.71 12.25 1.63
C ASN A 169 14.15 12.52 3.07
N THR A 170 13.22 12.92 3.94
CA THR A 170 13.43 12.91 5.39
C THR A 170 13.98 11.53 5.81
N LYS A 171 14.97 11.50 6.69
CA LYS A 171 15.43 10.27 7.34
C LYS A 171 14.30 9.60 8.10
N GLU A 172 14.36 8.29 8.33
CA GLU A 172 13.37 7.63 9.18
C GLU A 172 13.41 8.22 10.60
N THR A 173 12.23 8.50 11.13
CA THR A 173 12.00 9.08 12.45
C THR A 173 10.97 8.23 13.21
N ASP A 174 10.66 8.57 14.44
CA ASP A 174 9.60 7.89 15.20
C ASP A 174 8.22 8.02 14.52
N LYS A 175 7.98 9.12 13.79
CA LYS A 175 6.73 9.38 13.07
C LYS A 175 6.75 8.88 11.62
N PHE A 176 7.90 8.75 11.03
CA PHE A 176 8.08 8.39 9.64
C PHE A 176 8.91 7.12 9.46
N LYS A 177 8.26 6.05 9.01
CA LYS A 177 8.88 4.80 8.56
C LYS A 177 8.40 4.52 7.14
N LYS A 178 9.30 4.56 6.15
CA LYS A 178 8.94 4.35 4.73
C LYS A 178 8.13 3.09 4.51
N GLY A 179 8.52 2.01 5.17
CA GLY A 179 7.82 0.73 5.07
C GLY A 179 6.43 0.67 5.70
N LYS A 180 5.94 1.76 6.31
CA LYS A 180 4.62 1.83 6.94
C LYS A 180 3.72 2.90 6.34
N ILE A 181 4.20 3.64 5.34
CA ILE A 181 3.49 4.77 4.73
C ILE A 181 3.38 4.57 3.23
N LEU A 182 2.19 4.76 2.70
CA LEU A 182 1.92 4.82 1.27
C LEU A 182 1.58 6.25 0.90
N TYR A 183 2.33 6.83 -0.04
CA TYR A 183 2.11 8.19 -0.50
C TYR A 183 0.69 8.36 -1.03
N ASN A 184 0.05 9.47 -0.70
CA ASN A 184 -1.32 9.82 -1.09
C ASN A 184 -2.43 8.92 -0.49
N TYR A 185 -2.14 8.06 0.48
CA TYR A 185 -3.15 7.18 1.09
C TYR A 185 -4.38 7.97 1.58
N HIS A 186 -4.16 9.08 2.28
CA HIS A 186 -5.22 9.87 2.92
C HIS A 186 -6.21 10.49 1.91
N ILE A 187 -5.75 10.88 0.71
CA ILE A 187 -6.61 11.36 -0.37
C ILE A 187 -7.28 10.16 -1.08
N ALA A 188 -6.49 9.16 -1.48
CA ALA A 188 -6.98 8.00 -2.21
C ALA A 188 -8.10 7.26 -1.46
N LYS A 189 -8.00 7.16 -0.13
CA LYS A 189 -9.01 6.53 0.73
C LYS A 189 -10.42 7.10 0.53
N GLU A 190 -10.55 8.40 0.30
CA GLU A 190 -11.86 9.03 0.09
C GLU A 190 -12.48 8.62 -1.25
N TYR A 191 -11.67 8.40 -2.28
CA TYR A 191 -12.13 7.96 -3.60
C TYR A 191 -12.49 6.48 -3.64
N LEU A 192 -11.88 5.66 -2.78
CA LEU A 192 -12.14 4.22 -2.71
C LEU A 192 -13.51 3.88 -2.15
N LYS A 193 -14.12 4.75 -1.37
CA LYS A 193 -15.51 4.59 -0.90
C LYS A 193 -16.51 4.38 -2.04
N LYS A 194 -16.16 4.81 -3.26
CA LYS A 194 -17.01 4.70 -4.45
C LYS A 194 -16.62 3.57 -5.40
N ASN A 195 -15.34 3.27 -5.53
CA ASN A 195 -14.81 2.46 -6.63
C ASN A 195 -14.14 1.15 -6.19
N ASP A 196 -13.86 0.96 -4.90
CA ASP A 196 -13.19 -0.23 -4.31
C ASP A 196 -11.99 -0.77 -5.13
N SER A 197 -11.25 0.16 -5.77
CA SER A 197 -10.08 -0.17 -6.58
C SER A 197 -8.97 0.85 -6.37
N VAL A 198 -7.79 0.40 -5.95
CA VAL A 198 -6.60 1.22 -5.75
C VAL A 198 -5.55 0.93 -6.82
N ILE A 199 -4.90 1.97 -7.32
CA ILE A 199 -3.78 1.87 -8.26
C ILE A 199 -2.50 2.12 -7.47
N ILE A 200 -1.57 1.17 -7.52
CA ILE A 200 -0.27 1.26 -6.84
C ILE A 200 0.81 1.57 -7.86
N MET A 201 1.56 2.63 -7.62
CA MET A 201 2.64 3.14 -8.45
C MET A 201 3.95 3.17 -7.66
N GLU A 202 5.09 3.47 -8.32
CA GLU A 202 6.39 3.53 -7.65
C GLU A 202 6.64 4.90 -7.01
N GLY A 203 6.40 5.96 -7.73
CA GLY A 203 6.80 7.30 -7.38
C GLY A 203 5.66 8.25 -7.02
N GLN A 204 6.00 9.24 -6.24
CA GLN A 204 5.07 10.33 -5.90
C GLN A 204 4.64 11.15 -7.12
N MET A 205 5.52 11.26 -8.15
CA MET A 205 5.19 12.03 -9.35
C MET A 205 4.15 11.33 -10.20
N ASP A 206 4.17 10.01 -10.26
CA ASP A 206 3.18 9.20 -10.97
C ASP A 206 1.79 9.43 -10.40
N VAL A 207 1.69 9.40 -9.06
CA VAL A 207 0.45 9.68 -8.34
C VAL A 207 -0.04 11.11 -8.57
N ILE A 208 0.86 12.11 -8.48
CA ILE A 208 0.50 13.51 -8.75
C ILE A 208 0.04 13.67 -10.20
N ARG A 209 0.74 13.06 -11.16
CA ARG A 209 0.36 13.07 -12.57
C ARG A 209 -1.02 12.46 -12.79
N ALA A 210 -1.30 11.30 -12.24
CA ALA A 210 -2.61 10.66 -12.32
C ALA A 210 -3.71 11.60 -11.77
N SER A 211 -3.43 12.28 -10.66
CA SER A 211 -4.35 13.26 -10.07
C SER A 211 -4.59 14.48 -10.97
N THR A 212 -3.59 14.97 -11.73
CA THR A 212 -3.81 16.10 -12.67
C THR A 212 -4.85 15.79 -13.75
N VAL A 213 -5.07 14.51 -14.03
CA VAL A 213 -6.09 14.06 -14.99
C VAL A 213 -7.35 13.49 -14.30
N GLY A 214 -7.48 13.70 -12.98
CA GLY A 214 -8.65 13.31 -12.19
C GLY A 214 -8.72 11.83 -11.83
N ILE A 215 -7.56 11.15 -11.72
CA ILE A 215 -7.44 9.77 -11.23
C ILE A 215 -6.78 9.82 -9.86
N ASP A 216 -7.60 9.80 -8.80
CA ASP A 216 -7.18 10.10 -7.43
C ASP A 216 -7.05 8.87 -6.52
N ASN A 217 -7.48 7.70 -6.96
CA ASN A 217 -7.34 6.43 -6.25
C ASN A 217 -5.94 5.79 -6.40
N CYS A 218 -4.91 6.62 -6.54
CA CYS A 218 -3.53 6.21 -6.73
C CYS A 218 -2.72 6.40 -5.45
N ILE A 219 -1.83 5.43 -5.15
CA ILE A 219 -0.87 5.48 -4.04
C ILE A 219 0.51 5.07 -4.54
N ALA A 220 1.58 5.43 -3.81
CA ALA A 220 2.94 5.03 -4.17
C ALA A 220 3.79 4.58 -2.99
N THR A 221 4.81 3.75 -3.28
CA THR A 221 5.77 3.21 -2.32
C THR A 221 6.97 4.14 -2.06
N MET A 222 7.17 5.14 -2.90
CA MET A 222 8.24 6.15 -2.80
C MET A 222 9.67 5.55 -2.87
N GLY A 223 9.91 4.63 -3.80
CA GLY A 223 11.23 4.04 -4.05
C GLY A 223 11.64 2.98 -3.05
N THR A 224 10.69 2.30 -2.45
CA THR A 224 10.89 1.08 -1.65
C THR A 224 10.00 -0.04 -2.18
N ALA A 225 10.44 -1.29 -2.03
CA ALA A 225 9.56 -2.42 -2.27
C ALA A 225 8.37 -2.41 -1.28
N LEU A 226 7.25 -3.02 -1.66
CA LEU A 226 6.14 -3.22 -0.74
C LEU A 226 6.58 -4.06 0.46
N THR A 227 6.13 -3.68 1.65
CA THR A 227 6.43 -4.33 2.91
C THR A 227 5.22 -5.11 3.44
N ARG A 228 5.42 -5.90 4.51
CA ARG A 228 4.32 -6.59 5.21
C ARG A 228 3.32 -5.60 5.82
N GLU A 229 3.79 -4.45 6.26
CA GLU A 229 2.95 -3.38 6.78
C GLU A 229 2.12 -2.76 5.65
N HIS A 230 2.72 -2.49 4.49
CA HIS A 230 2.00 -2.05 3.29
C HIS A 230 0.94 -3.07 2.86
N LYS A 231 1.24 -4.38 2.91
CA LYS A 231 0.28 -5.46 2.65
C LYS A 231 -0.97 -5.32 3.50
N SER A 232 -0.81 -5.11 4.80
CA SER A 232 -1.93 -4.96 5.72
C SER A 232 -2.76 -3.71 5.42
N ILE A 233 -2.11 -2.58 5.10
CA ILE A 233 -2.77 -1.33 4.71
C ILE A 233 -3.58 -1.53 3.43
N ILE A 234 -2.99 -2.10 2.38
CA ILE A 234 -3.62 -2.31 1.08
C ILE A 234 -4.82 -3.23 1.19
N ARG A 235 -4.69 -4.35 1.90
CA ARG A 235 -5.79 -5.29 2.14
C ARG A 235 -7.00 -4.64 2.79
N ASN A 236 -6.77 -3.74 3.76
CA ASN A 236 -7.85 -3.04 4.47
C ASN A 236 -8.40 -1.86 3.64
N MET A 237 -7.68 -1.43 2.62
CA MET A 237 -8.01 -0.27 1.81
C MET A 237 -8.97 -0.57 0.67
N ALA A 238 -8.75 -1.68 -0.07
CA ALA A 238 -9.53 -2.03 -1.26
C ALA A 238 -9.52 -3.54 -1.52
N ASN A 239 -10.60 -4.04 -2.17
CA ASN A 239 -10.65 -5.43 -2.63
C ASN A 239 -10.01 -5.61 -4.02
N ASN A 240 -9.88 -4.53 -4.80
CA ASN A 240 -9.26 -4.55 -6.12
C ASN A 240 -7.98 -3.71 -6.11
N VAL A 241 -6.88 -4.30 -6.58
CA VAL A 241 -5.56 -3.68 -6.65
C VAL A 241 -5.08 -3.72 -8.09
N VAL A 242 -4.68 -2.56 -8.61
CA VAL A 242 -4.05 -2.45 -9.91
C VAL A 242 -2.59 -2.07 -9.69
N LEU A 243 -1.66 -2.95 -10.03
CA LEU A 243 -0.23 -2.66 -10.02
C LEU A 243 0.13 -1.96 -11.34
N CYS A 244 0.64 -0.74 -11.25
CA CYS A 244 1.06 0.07 -12.40
C CYS A 244 2.43 0.69 -12.09
N PHE A 245 3.47 -0.14 -12.18
CA PHE A 245 4.86 0.24 -11.96
C PHE A 245 5.52 0.65 -13.26
N ASP A 246 6.78 1.11 -13.19
CA ASP A 246 7.54 1.55 -14.35
C ASP A 246 7.64 0.42 -15.40
N GLY A 247 7.62 0.77 -16.68
CA GLY A 247 7.62 -0.20 -17.78
C GLY A 247 8.96 -0.91 -18.00
N ASP A 248 9.99 -0.60 -17.23
CA ASP A 248 11.34 -1.13 -17.35
C ASP A 248 11.56 -2.45 -16.58
N ALA A 249 12.76 -3.00 -16.64
CA ALA A 249 13.12 -4.26 -15.96
C ALA A 249 13.10 -4.15 -14.42
N ALA A 250 13.29 -2.95 -13.87
CA ALA A 250 13.23 -2.73 -12.42
C ALA A 250 11.77 -2.74 -11.96
N GLY A 251 10.87 -2.05 -12.67
CA GLY A 251 9.44 -2.07 -12.42
C GLY A 251 8.81 -3.46 -12.58
N GLU A 252 9.30 -4.27 -13.54
CA GLU A 252 8.85 -5.66 -13.64
C GLU A 252 9.23 -6.48 -12.40
N LYS A 253 10.46 -6.35 -11.89
CA LYS A 253 10.89 -7.02 -10.65
C LYS A 253 10.06 -6.54 -9.45
N ALA A 254 9.80 -5.23 -9.37
CA ALA A 254 8.94 -4.67 -8.34
C ALA A 254 7.52 -5.23 -8.43
N THR A 255 6.96 -5.39 -9.64
CA THR A 255 5.65 -6.00 -9.88
C THR A 255 5.61 -7.44 -9.37
N ILE A 256 6.61 -8.26 -9.71
CA ILE A 256 6.70 -9.66 -9.26
C ILE A 256 6.75 -9.73 -7.73
N SER A 257 7.59 -8.92 -7.09
CA SER A 257 7.70 -8.87 -5.63
C SER A 257 6.39 -8.40 -4.97
N ALA A 258 5.68 -7.45 -5.58
CA ALA A 258 4.38 -7.00 -5.11
C ALA A 258 3.31 -8.10 -5.20
N ILE A 259 3.30 -8.87 -6.30
CA ILE A 259 2.43 -10.03 -6.49
C ILE A 259 2.67 -11.06 -5.39
N GLU A 260 3.93 -11.50 -5.20
CA GLU A 260 4.31 -12.48 -4.17
C GLU A 260 3.86 -12.06 -2.77
N LEU A 261 3.91 -10.76 -2.48
CA LEU A 261 3.47 -10.22 -1.20
C LEU A 261 1.94 -10.20 -1.05
N LEU A 262 1.19 -9.91 -2.12
CA LEU A 262 -0.24 -9.63 -2.05
C LEU A 262 -1.13 -10.82 -2.41
N GLU A 263 -0.66 -11.83 -3.15
CA GLU A 263 -1.49 -12.91 -3.70
C GLU A 263 -2.21 -13.77 -2.64
N ASP A 264 -1.69 -13.84 -1.41
CA ASP A 264 -2.32 -14.59 -0.31
C ASP A 264 -3.33 -13.74 0.51
N THR A 265 -3.51 -12.46 0.17
CA THR A 265 -4.40 -11.54 0.91
C THR A 265 -5.87 -11.68 0.55
N GLY A 266 -6.16 -12.29 -0.59
CA GLY A 266 -7.51 -12.40 -1.14
C GLY A 266 -7.97 -11.17 -1.92
N VAL A 267 -7.13 -10.15 -2.12
CA VAL A 267 -7.42 -9.03 -3.03
C VAL A 267 -7.35 -9.48 -4.48
N ASN A 268 -8.17 -8.89 -5.34
CA ASN A 268 -8.11 -9.11 -6.79
C ASN A 268 -7.00 -8.24 -7.39
N ILE A 269 -5.96 -8.87 -7.92
CA ILE A 269 -4.78 -8.20 -8.46
C ILE A 269 -4.89 -8.13 -9.99
N LYS A 270 -4.76 -6.92 -10.52
CA LYS A 270 -4.58 -6.66 -11.95
C LYS A 270 -3.27 -5.94 -12.19
N ILE A 271 -2.65 -6.16 -13.34
CA ILE A 271 -1.35 -5.62 -13.69
C ILE A 271 -1.43 -4.82 -14.99
N VAL A 272 -1.02 -3.56 -14.93
CA VAL A 272 -0.82 -2.70 -16.10
C VAL A 272 0.63 -2.80 -16.53
N ARG A 273 0.84 -3.04 -17.82
CA ARG A 273 2.14 -2.89 -18.48
C ARG A 273 2.06 -1.69 -19.41
N LEU A 274 2.78 -0.65 -19.09
CA LEU A 274 2.88 0.50 -19.95
C LEU A 274 3.83 0.19 -21.13
N PRO A 275 3.45 0.57 -22.36
CA PRO A 275 4.31 0.37 -23.52
C PRO A 275 5.54 1.30 -23.48
N ASP A 276 6.52 1.02 -24.35
CA ASP A 276 7.71 1.83 -24.58
C ASP A 276 8.61 2.03 -23.33
N ASN A 277 8.52 1.16 -22.32
CA ASN A 277 9.21 1.25 -21.02
C ASN A 277 8.94 2.57 -20.28
N LEU A 278 7.80 3.23 -20.54
CA LEU A 278 7.43 4.49 -19.90
C LEU A 278 7.01 4.26 -18.44
N ASP A 279 7.30 5.25 -17.59
CA ASP A 279 6.66 5.34 -16.28
C ASP A 279 5.23 5.94 -16.39
N PRO A 280 4.38 5.85 -15.36
CA PRO A 280 3.02 6.40 -15.41
C PRO A 280 2.98 7.92 -15.65
N ASP A 281 3.94 8.72 -15.11
CA ASP A 281 4.04 10.18 -15.33
C ASP A 281 4.27 10.48 -16.81
N GLU A 282 5.25 9.80 -17.43
CA GLU A 282 5.58 9.97 -18.86
C GLU A 282 4.44 9.48 -19.76
N TYR A 283 3.84 8.34 -19.43
CA TYR A 283 2.75 7.77 -20.23
C TYR A 283 1.52 8.69 -20.26
N ILE A 284 1.08 9.18 -19.10
CA ILE A 284 -0.08 10.08 -19.01
C ILE A 284 0.22 11.39 -19.71
N LEU A 285 1.44 11.93 -19.57
CA LEU A 285 1.85 13.17 -20.22
C LEU A 285 1.82 13.04 -21.75
N LYS A 286 2.28 11.90 -22.28
CA LYS A 286 2.36 11.64 -23.73
C LYS A 286 1.01 11.30 -24.35
N ASN A 287 0.19 10.49 -23.68
CA ASN A 287 -0.98 9.84 -24.26
C ASN A 287 -2.32 10.31 -23.65
N GLY A 288 -2.29 11.06 -22.57
CA GLY A 288 -3.47 11.61 -21.92
C GLY A 288 -4.27 10.62 -21.06
N LYS A 289 -5.34 11.15 -20.46
CA LYS A 289 -6.22 10.45 -19.51
C LYS A 289 -6.86 9.20 -20.10
N ASP A 290 -7.51 9.35 -21.25
CA ASP A 290 -8.35 8.27 -21.79
C ASP A 290 -7.52 7.05 -22.19
N SER A 291 -6.32 7.29 -22.75
CA SER A 291 -5.36 6.22 -23.03
C SER A 291 -4.89 5.52 -21.77
N PHE A 292 -4.63 6.25 -20.68
CA PHE A 292 -4.22 5.64 -19.41
C PHE A 292 -5.36 4.84 -18.78
N LEU A 293 -6.59 5.35 -18.80
CA LEU A 293 -7.77 4.59 -18.34
C LEU A 293 -8.00 3.34 -19.18
N ALA A 294 -7.75 3.37 -20.48
CA ALA A 294 -7.80 2.19 -21.34
C ALA A 294 -6.76 1.13 -20.90
N GLN A 295 -5.53 1.53 -20.53
CA GLN A 295 -4.54 0.59 -19.97
C GLN A 295 -5.03 -0.04 -18.64
N ILE A 296 -5.61 0.77 -17.75
CA ILE A 296 -6.16 0.27 -16.48
C ILE A 296 -7.30 -0.71 -16.72
N ASN A 297 -8.23 -0.40 -17.63
CA ASN A 297 -9.37 -1.25 -17.95
C ASN A 297 -8.93 -2.58 -18.61
N ASN A 298 -7.88 -2.54 -19.43
CA ASN A 298 -7.29 -3.69 -20.11
C ASN A 298 -6.18 -4.38 -19.30
N ALA A 299 -6.03 -4.01 -18.01
CA ALA A 299 -5.02 -4.60 -17.15
C ALA A 299 -5.15 -6.12 -17.08
N SER A 300 -4.03 -6.82 -17.24
CA SER A 300 -3.96 -8.28 -17.19
C SER A 300 -4.36 -8.79 -15.81
N ASN A 301 -5.09 -9.89 -15.77
CA ASN A 301 -5.27 -10.62 -14.51
C ASN A 301 -3.97 -11.29 -14.07
N LEU A 302 -3.92 -11.73 -12.82
CA LEU A 302 -2.72 -12.29 -12.21
C LEU A 302 -2.18 -13.51 -12.99
N ILE A 303 -3.07 -14.42 -13.41
CA ILE A 303 -2.67 -15.64 -14.11
C ILE A 303 -2.13 -15.33 -15.51
N ASP A 304 -2.80 -14.48 -16.29
CA ASP A 304 -2.32 -14.10 -17.62
C ASP A 304 -0.95 -13.40 -17.53
N TYR A 305 -0.75 -12.51 -16.53
CA TYR A 305 0.55 -11.89 -16.32
C TYR A 305 1.65 -12.89 -15.97
N LYS A 306 1.40 -13.83 -15.05
CA LYS A 306 2.36 -14.88 -14.70
C LYS A 306 2.69 -15.75 -15.92
N MET A 307 1.70 -16.09 -16.73
CA MET A 307 1.93 -16.85 -17.97
C MET A 307 2.84 -16.10 -18.95
N GLU A 308 2.65 -14.78 -19.10
CA GLU A 308 3.51 -13.96 -19.97
C GLU A 308 4.96 -13.89 -19.44
N ILE A 309 5.16 -13.76 -18.12
CA ILE A 309 6.50 -13.79 -17.53
C ILE A 309 7.19 -15.13 -17.78
N LEU A 310 6.47 -16.25 -17.67
CA LEU A 310 7.01 -17.60 -17.90
C LEU A 310 7.42 -17.84 -19.36
N LYS A 311 6.87 -17.09 -20.33
CA LYS A 311 7.27 -17.16 -21.75
C LYS A 311 8.63 -16.48 -22.02
N LYS A 312 9.04 -15.57 -21.16
CA LYS A 312 10.29 -14.84 -21.37
C LYS A 312 11.49 -15.77 -21.44
N ASN A 313 12.39 -15.50 -22.38
CA ASN A 313 13.60 -16.27 -22.63
C ASN A 313 13.35 -17.76 -22.98
N LYS A 314 12.16 -18.09 -23.53
CA LYS A 314 11.84 -19.41 -24.04
C LYS A 314 11.81 -19.40 -25.55
N ASP A 315 12.48 -20.41 -26.14
CA ASP A 315 12.38 -20.71 -27.58
C ASP A 315 11.30 -21.78 -27.79
N PHE A 316 10.15 -21.36 -28.28
CA PHE A 316 9.05 -22.29 -28.55
C PHE A 316 9.24 -23.16 -29.82
N GLY A 317 10.36 -23.02 -30.54
CA GLY A 317 10.85 -24.01 -31.47
C GLY A 317 11.53 -25.20 -30.77
N ASN A 318 11.91 -25.04 -29.49
CA ASN A 318 12.60 -26.07 -28.70
C ASN A 318 11.61 -26.84 -27.78
N ILE A 319 11.47 -28.14 -27.99
CA ILE A 319 10.59 -29.02 -27.21
C ILE A 319 10.88 -28.97 -25.70
N LYS A 320 12.15 -28.79 -25.28
CA LYS A 320 12.50 -28.70 -23.87
C LYS A 320 11.97 -27.38 -23.24
N ASP A 321 12.00 -26.27 -23.98
CA ASP A 321 11.48 -25.00 -23.53
C ASP A 321 9.94 -25.01 -23.47
N ILE A 322 9.28 -25.63 -24.46
CA ILE A 322 7.83 -25.87 -24.42
C ILE A 322 7.47 -26.68 -23.15
N SER A 323 8.14 -27.81 -22.94
CA SER A 323 7.89 -28.65 -21.77
C SER A 323 8.15 -27.91 -20.45
N SER A 324 9.22 -27.14 -20.37
CA SER A 324 9.55 -26.31 -19.20
C SER A 324 8.48 -25.26 -18.94
N TYR A 325 8.04 -24.54 -19.99
CA TYR A 325 6.96 -23.54 -19.89
C TYR A 325 5.65 -24.19 -19.42
N VAL A 326 5.18 -25.23 -20.09
CA VAL A 326 3.93 -25.94 -19.73
C VAL A 326 3.98 -26.42 -18.28
N ASN A 327 5.10 -27.01 -17.84
CA ASN A 327 5.25 -27.45 -16.46
C ASN A 327 5.16 -26.29 -15.44
N SER A 328 5.77 -25.16 -15.75
CA SER A 328 5.72 -23.98 -14.88
C SER A 328 4.32 -23.36 -14.87
N ALA A 329 3.68 -23.26 -16.03
CA ALA A 329 2.31 -22.79 -16.16
C ALA A 329 1.32 -23.64 -15.35
N LEU A 330 1.42 -24.97 -15.42
CA LEU A 330 0.58 -25.86 -14.61
C LEU A 330 0.79 -25.66 -13.09
N LYS A 331 2.02 -25.35 -12.65
CA LYS A 331 2.29 -25.06 -11.23
C LYS A 331 1.62 -23.78 -10.77
N GLU A 332 1.56 -22.75 -11.60
CA GLU A 332 0.82 -21.52 -11.27
C GLU A 332 -0.68 -21.79 -11.19
N LEU A 333 -1.25 -22.55 -12.15
CA LEU A 333 -2.67 -22.87 -12.19
C LEU A 333 -3.17 -23.68 -10.97
N ILE A 334 -2.30 -24.40 -10.27
CA ILE A 334 -2.69 -25.13 -9.03
C ILE A 334 -3.13 -24.15 -7.92
N ASN A 335 -2.70 -22.90 -7.97
CA ASN A 335 -3.03 -21.89 -6.97
C ASN A 335 -4.29 -21.11 -7.33
N GLU A 336 -4.78 -21.25 -8.58
CA GLU A 336 -6.02 -20.62 -9.03
C GLU A 336 -7.24 -21.30 -8.42
N LYS A 337 -8.18 -20.49 -7.92
CA LYS A 337 -9.40 -20.96 -7.26
C LYS A 337 -10.59 -21.10 -8.21
N ASP A 338 -10.58 -20.34 -9.30
CA ASP A 338 -11.64 -20.38 -10.30
C ASP A 338 -11.40 -21.50 -11.31
N ASN A 339 -12.18 -22.56 -11.19
CA ASN A 339 -12.09 -23.73 -12.08
C ASN A 339 -12.32 -23.39 -13.57
N ILE A 340 -13.08 -22.33 -13.86
CA ILE A 340 -13.31 -21.90 -15.25
C ILE A 340 -12.03 -21.29 -15.81
N ILE A 341 -11.35 -20.45 -15.05
CA ILE A 341 -10.05 -19.88 -15.43
C ILE A 341 -9.03 -20.98 -15.64
N VAL A 342 -8.98 -21.97 -14.74
CA VAL A 342 -8.10 -23.13 -14.87
C VAL A 342 -8.37 -23.87 -16.18
N GLU A 343 -9.63 -24.26 -16.41
CA GLU A 343 -10.02 -25.06 -17.58
C GLU A 343 -9.71 -24.34 -18.91
N LEU A 344 -9.99 -23.02 -18.98
CA LEU A 344 -9.68 -22.22 -20.16
C LEU A 344 -8.16 -22.13 -20.41
N ASN A 345 -7.35 -22.03 -19.35
CA ASN A 345 -5.90 -21.99 -19.50
C ASN A 345 -5.31 -23.35 -19.88
N LEU A 346 -5.83 -24.45 -19.34
CA LEU A 346 -5.43 -25.81 -19.78
C LEU A 346 -5.70 -25.98 -21.27
N LYS A 347 -6.87 -25.52 -21.76
CA LYS A 347 -7.24 -25.55 -23.15
C LYS A 347 -6.33 -24.69 -24.03
N LYS A 348 -6.05 -23.43 -23.59
CA LYS A 348 -5.08 -22.57 -24.28
C LYS A 348 -3.68 -23.23 -24.39
N LEU A 349 -3.21 -23.91 -23.33
CA LEU A 349 -1.93 -24.63 -23.38
C LEU A 349 -1.95 -25.81 -24.39
N SER A 350 -3.06 -26.56 -24.45
CA SER A 350 -3.27 -27.62 -25.43
C SER A 350 -3.20 -27.07 -26.86
N ASP A 351 -4.01 -26.05 -27.16
CA ASP A 351 -4.15 -25.48 -28.49
C ASP A 351 -2.84 -24.78 -28.97
N ASN A 352 -2.18 -24.03 -28.11
CA ASN A 352 -0.97 -23.28 -28.46
C ASN A 352 0.23 -24.16 -28.81
N PHE A 353 0.34 -25.35 -28.22
CA PHE A 353 1.49 -26.23 -28.40
C PHE A 353 1.14 -27.54 -29.08
N ASN A 354 -0.10 -27.70 -29.56
CA ASN A 354 -0.61 -28.90 -30.19
C ASN A 354 -0.33 -30.17 -29.34
N ILE A 355 -0.57 -30.05 -28.02
CA ILE A 355 -0.47 -31.14 -27.04
C ILE A 355 -1.89 -31.58 -26.71
N ASP A 356 -2.09 -32.91 -26.72
CA ASP A 356 -3.39 -33.46 -26.36
C ASP A 356 -3.88 -32.94 -25.01
N TYR A 357 -5.15 -32.50 -24.98
CA TYR A 357 -5.76 -31.86 -23.80
C TYR A 357 -5.78 -32.81 -22.59
N GLU A 358 -6.10 -34.11 -22.79
CA GLU A 358 -6.13 -35.08 -21.69
C GLU A 358 -4.73 -35.31 -21.10
N THR A 359 -3.69 -35.23 -21.91
CA THR A 359 -2.29 -35.30 -21.44
C THR A 359 -1.96 -34.14 -20.49
N ILE A 360 -2.39 -32.90 -20.83
CA ILE A 360 -2.17 -31.69 -19.98
C ILE A 360 -3.00 -31.81 -18.71
N LYS A 361 -4.26 -32.19 -18.83
CA LYS A 361 -5.22 -32.35 -17.73
C LYS A 361 -4.77 -33.42 -16.73
N ASP A 362 -4.32 -34.56 -17.20
CA ASP A 362 -3.78 -35.62 -16.36
C ASP A 362 -2.56 -35.17 -15.58
N LYS A 363 -1.67 -34.40 -16.21
CA LYS A 363 -0.50 -33.86 -15.57
C LYS A 363 -0.88 -32.82 -14.48
N TYR A 364 -1.84 -31.96 -14.78
CA TYR A 364 -2.39 -30.99 -13.80
C TYR A 364 -3.01 -31.72 -12.59
N ASN A 365 -3.82 -32.78 -12.84
CA ASN A 365 -4.43 -33.57 -11.79
C ASN A 365 -3.40 -34.29 -10.90
N LYS A 366 -2.30 -34.81 -11.48
CA LYS A 366 -1.20 -35.40 -10.74
C LYS A 366 -0.52 -34.36 -9.82
N LEU A 367 -0.32 -33.11 -10.30
CA LEU A 367 0.28 -32.06 -9.50
C LEU A 367 -0.63 -31.67 -8.32
N ILE A 368 -1.94 -31.59 -8.51
CA ILE A 368 -2.91 -31.34 -7.41
C ILE A 368 -2.85 -32.46 -6.37
N LYS A 369 -2.81 -33.72 -6.78
CA LYS A 369 -2.73 -34.87 -5.86
C LYS A 369 -1.47 -34.79 -5.02
N ASN A 370 -0.32 -34.54 -5.62
CA ASN A 370 0.96 -34.38 -4.92
C ASN A 370 0.93 -33.24 -3.91
N LYS A 371 0.32 -32.07 -4.27
CA LYS A 371 0.16 -30.95 -3.34
C LYS A 371 -0.70 -31.33 -2.13
N LYS A 372 -1.79 -32.05 -2.34
CA LYS A 372 -2.67 -32.52 -1.24
C LYS A 372 -1.99 -33.54 -0.33
N GLU A 373 -1.15 -34.41 -0.86
CA GLU A 373 -0.37 -35.39 -0.07
C GLU A 373 0.67 -34.68 0.80
N VAL A 374 1.44 -33.75 0.24
CA VAL A 374 2.43 -32.95 0.99
C VAL A 374 1.77 -32.17 2.13
N VAL A 375 0.57 -31.60 1.91
CA VAL A 375 -0.18 -30.88 2.95
C VAL A 375 -0.72 -31.83 4.02
N ARG A 376 -1.05 -33.09 3.70
CA ARG A 376 -1.53 -34.10 4.67
C ARG A 376 -0.40 -34.63 5.56
N ASP A 377 0.81 -34.71 5.06
CA ASP A 377 1.97 -35.18 5.84
C ASP A 377 2.52 -34.13 6.82
N ILE A 378 2.15 -32.87 6.64
CA ILE A 378 2.32 -31.85 7.67
C ILE A 378 1.19 -32.06 8.71
N LYS A 379 1.21 -33.15 9.46
CA LYS A 379 0.45 -33.25 10.71
C LYS A 379 0.90 -32.06 11.57
N PRO A 380 -0.01 -31.18 12.02
CA PRO A 380 0.37 -30.18 12.97
C PRO A 380 0.93 -30.93 14.16
N LYS A 381 2.24 -30.82 14.41
CA LYS A 381 2.77 -31.17 15.72
C LYS A 381 1.90 -30.40 16.71
N LYS A 382 1.12 -31.11 17.52
CA LYS A 382 0.42 -30.56 18.66
C LYS A 382 1.49 -30.05 19.65
N THR A 383 2.14 -28.96 19.29
CA THR A 383 2.84 -28.14 20.24
C THR A 383 1.76 -27.31 20.92
N TYR A 384 1.30 -27.80 22.04
CA TYR A 384 0.58 -26.97 23.02
C TYR A 384 1.56 -25.86 23.45
N ASN A 385 1.76 -24.86 22.60
CA ASN A 385 2.41 -23.66 23.03
C ASN A 385 1.39 -22.84 23.82
N LYS A 386 1.87 -22.02 24.74
CA LYS A 386 1.03 -21.18 25.62
C LYS A 386 -0.02 -20.33 24.90
N TYR A 387 0.10 -20.17 23.56
CA TYR A 387 -0.79 -19.39 22.70
C TYR A 387 -2.01 -20.21 22.22
N GLY A 388 -1.82 -21.47 21.82
CA GLY A 388 -2.95 -22.36 21.50
C GLY A 388 -3.77 -22.72 22.74
N MET A 389 -3.17 -22.71 23.96
CA MET A 389 -3.93 -22.79 25.19
C MET A 389 -4.72 -21.48 25.42
N ALA A 390 -4.17 -20.33 25.13
CA ALA A 390 -4.86 -19.04 25.28
C ALA A 390 -6.07 -18.90 24.33
N GLU A 391 -5.96 -19.36 23.08
CA GLU A 391 -7.08 -19.41 22.14
C GLU A 391 -8.19 -20.34 22.63
N ASN A 392 -7.86 -21.56 23.07
CA ASN A 392 -8.83 -22.50 23.62
C ASN A 392 -9.48 -21.97 24.91
N TYR A 393 -8.74 -21.30 25.78
CA TYR A 393 -9.30 -20.65 26.96
C TYR A 393 -10.20 -19.46 26.61
N LEU A 394 -9.84 -18.66 25.59
CA LEU A 394 -10.66 -17.55 25.13
C LEU A 394 -12.01 -18.06 24.61
N ILE A 395 -11.99 -19.09 23.75
CA ILE A 395 -13.18 -19.75 23.21
C ILE A 395 -14.00 -20.37 24.35
N TYR A 396 -13.35 -21.06 25.30
CA TYR A 396 -14.01 -21.68 26.47
C TYR A 396 -14.71 -20.65 27.36
N TYR A 397 -14.08 -19.50 27.62
CA TYR A 397 -14.70 -18.43 28.41
C TYR A 397 -15.79 -17.69 27.63
N MET A 398 -15.64 -17.53 26.33
CA MET A 398 -16.71 -17.03 25.46
C MET A 398 -17.94 -17.96 25.47
N LEU A 399 -17.73 -19.28 25.46
CA LEU A 399 -18.79 -20.28 25.49
C LEU A 399 -19.43 -20.45 26.90
N LYS A 400 -18.71 -20.15 27.97
CA LYS A 400 -19.23 -20.28 29.34
C LYS A 400 -19.92 -19.02 29.90
N ASN A 401 -19.73 -17.87 29.27
CA ASN A 401 -20.29 -16.64 29.76
C ASN A 401 -21.40 -16.19 28.81
N GLU A 402 -22.65 -16.50 29.19
CA GLU A 402 -23.85 -16.21 28.41
C GLU A 402 -24.00 -14.71 28.07
N LYS A 403 -23.44 -13.80 28.91
CA LYS A 403 -23.37 -12.37 28.61
C LYS A 403 -22.38 -12.04 27.46
N VAL A 404 -21.31 -12.82 27.33
CA VAL A 404 -20.32 -12.68 26.26
C VAL A 404 -20.84 -13.33 24.98
N LEU A 405 -21.56 -14.44 25.08
CA LEU A 405 -22.26 -15.06 23.96
C LEU A 405 -23.32 -14.11 23.37
N ASN A 406 -24.13 -13.49 24.20
CA ASN A 406 -25.14 -12.51 23.79
C ASN A 406 -24.55 -11.20 23.22
N MET A 407 -23.25 -10.92 23.44
CA MET A 407 -22.53 -9.82 22.78
C MET A 407 -22.11 -10.14 21.35
N VAL A 408 -22.03 -11.42 21.00
CA VAL A 408 -21.67 -11.92 19.65
C VAL A 408 -22.93 -12.28 18.84
N ASP A 409 -24.11 -12.30 19.49
CA ASP A 409 -25.37 -12.76 18.93
C ASP A 409 -25.95 -11.74 17.92
N GLY A 410 -25.63 -11.99 16.70
CA GLY A 410 -26.15 -11.33 15.48
C GLY A 410 -25.57 -11.97 14.23
N ASN A 411 -24.50 -12.78 14.34
CA ASN A 411 -23.87 -13.40 13.18
C ASN A 411 -23.19 -14.75 13.49
N GLU A 412 -23.92 -15.67 14.13
CA GLU A 412 -23.43 -17.04 14.48
C GLU A 412 -22.84 -17.82 13.30
N LYS A 413 -23.25 -17.56 12.07
CA LYS A 413 -22.78 -18.26 10.88
C LYS A 413 -21.40 -17.85 10.37
N ARG A 414 -20.81 -16.76 10.88
CA ARG A 414 -19.50 -16.26 10.41
C ARG A 414 -18.32 -16.61 11.31
N VAL A 415 -18.57 -16.92 12.59
CA VAL A 415 -17.49 -17.26 13.53
C VAL A 415 -17.06 -18.73 13.37
N ILE A 416 -17.97 -19.62 13.00
CA ILE A 416 -17.68 -21.06 12.82
C ILE A 416 -16.95 -21.37 11.50
N GLY A 417 -16.96 -20.46 10.52
CA GLY A 417 -16.28 -20.62 9.24
C GLY A 417 -14.79 -20.23 9.22
N VAL A 418 -14.24 -19.79 10.36
CA VAL A 418 -12.84 -19.35 10.51
C VAL A 418 -12.04 -20.28 11.46
N LEU A 419 -12.69 -21.30 12.04
CA LEU A 419 -12.08 -22.44 12.70
C LEU A 419 -12.04 -23.61 11.71
#